data_c14575733a20093ea111f89ff4cdd620
#
_entry.id   c14575733a20093ea111f89ff4cdd620
#
_cell.length_a   1.000
_cell.length_b   1.000
_cell.length_c   1.000
_cell.angle_alpha   90.00
_cell.angle_beta   90.00
_cell.angle_gamma   90.00
#
_symmetry.space_group_name_H-M   'P 1'
#
loop_
_entity.id
_entity.type
_entity.pdbx_description
1 polymer ?
#
loop_
_entity_poly.entity_id
_entity_poly.type
_entity_poly.pdbx_seq_one_letter_code
_entity_poly.pdbx_strand_id
1 'polypeptide(L)'
;MNSSLWFRRSSVGILFCWWLLTPSILHCQEAVRVAGEAVSDPIPAQANEGSSDWRELSWRQLPKNFLSDQKNLWLFPGSLAQGRHWLPTVAVVGVTAGLLAADPHDVSYFRRTATFHAFNQAFSGKITALEIGLVPASFYVIGLGRKDSYAQKTALFAGEALADSFVLYGVINAVSRRVRPSDIAPQGPFTDTFFRAHNGLFDHSFPSGHTIEAFSVATIFARRYRTHRWVPWVAYGAAGAIGFSRVTLQSHFPADVFLGVALGYCISRFEVLRGR
;
A
#
# COMPACT_ATOMS: atom_id res chain seq x y z
N MET A 1 14.08 34.06 4.12
CA MET A 1 14.27 34.33 5.51
C MET A 1 13.37 33.37 6.28
N ASN A 2 13.84 32.62 7.21
CA ASN A 2 13.27 31.54 8.04
C ASN A 2 13.12 30.14 7.38
N SER A 3 14.26 29.51 7.20
CA SER A 3 14.37 28.06 6.84
C SER A 3 14.22 27.10 8.05
N SER A 4 13.97 27.59 9.26
CA SER A 4 13.94 26.80 10.48
C SER A 4 12.55 26.25 10.89
N LEU A 5 11.49 26.63 10.19
CA LEU A 5 10.12 26.18 10.50
C LEU A 5 9.68 24.92 9.74
N TRP A 6 10.44 24.51 8.73
CA TRP A 6 10.09 23.34 7.89
C TRP A 6 10.37 21.99 8.56
N PHE A 7 11.41 21.95 9.40
CA PHE A 7 11.84 20.67 10.01
C PHE A 7 10.99 20.25 11.22
N ARG A 8 10.26 21.19 11.85
CA ARG A 8 9.47 20.90 13.07
C ARG A 8 8.07 20.29 12.81
N ARG A 9 7.54 20.37 11.59
CA ARG A 9 6.17 19.94 11.27
C ARG A 9 6.07 18.56 10.63
N SER A 10 7.17 18.03 10.11
CA SER A 10 7.20 16.71 9.45
C SER A 10 7.26 15.53 10.44
N SER A 11 7.53 15.79 11.73
CA SER A 11 7.69 14.74 12.73
C SER A 11 6.37 14.16 13.25
N VAL A 12 5.23 14.77 12.93
CA VAL A 12 3.92 14.38 13.47
C VAL A 12 3.37 13.14 12.75
N GLY A 13 3.63 12.98 11.46
CA GLY A 13 3.14 11.83 10.69
C GLY A 13 3.85 10.52 11.07
N ILE A 14 5.17 10.59 11.27
CA ILE A 14 5.98 9.43 11.67
C ILE A 14 5.65 9.00 13.10
N LEU A 15 5.41 9.97 14.00
CA LEU A 15 5.01 9.69 15.38
C LEU A 15 3.59 9.09 15.48
N PHE A 16 2.68 9.40 14.56
CA PHE A 16 1.32 8.89 14.59
C PHE A 16 1.26 7.39 14.24
N CYS A 17 2.04 6.93 13.25
CA CYS A 17 2.20 5.49 12.97
C CYS A 17 2.93 4.75 14.10
N TRP A 18 3.91 5.38 14.74
CA TRP A 18 4.63 4.82 15.88
C TRP A 18 3.77 4.82 17.14
N TRP A 19 2.93 5.82 17.36
CA TRP A 19 2.07 5.93 18.53
C TRP A 19 0.93 4.92 18.55
N LEU A 20 0.43 4.50 17.39
CA LEU A 20 -0.55 3.42 17.28
C LEU A 20 0.03 2.02 17.52
N LEU A 21 1.35 1.87 17.42
CA LEU A 21 2.03 0.57 17.62
C LEU A 21 2.68 0.42 19.01
N THR A 22 2.96 1.52 19.72
CA THR A 22 3.71 1.51 20.99
C THR A 22 2.88 1.18 22.25
N PRO A 23 1.62 1.61 22.41
CA PRO A 23 0.90 1.34 23.67
C PRO A 23 0.57 -0.14 23.89
N SER A 24 0.38 -0.91 22.81
CA SER A 24 0.06 -2.34 22.93
C SER A 24 1.25 -3.20 23.37
N ILE A 25 2.47 -2.74 23.13
CA ILE A 25 3.70 -3.47 23.52
C ILE A 25 4.02 -3.26 24.99
N LEU A 26 3.80 -2.07 25.54
CA LEU A 26 4.06 -1.77 26.95
C LEU A 26 3.03 -2.41 27.89
N HIS A 27 1.75 -2.43 27.54
CA HIS A 27 0.71 -3.09 28.34
C HIS A 27 0.82 -4.62 28.30
N CYS A 28 1.39 -5.21 27.25
CA CYS A 28 1.65 -6.64 27.19
C CYS A 28 2.80 -7.06 28.10
N GLN A 29 3.79 -6.21 28.34
CA GLN A 29 4.88 -6.50 29.26
C GLN A 29 4.44 -6.45 30.74
N GLU A 30 3.51 -5.58 31.10
CA GLU A 30 3.01 -5.49 32.47
C GLU A 30 2.04 -6.64 32.82
N ALA A 31 1.20 -7.04 31.85
CA ALA A 31 0.34 -8.23 32.00
C ALA A 31 1.14 -9.53 32.12
N VAL A 32 2.27 -9.64 31.44
CA VAL A 32 3.18 -10.80 31.52
C VAL A 32 3.92 -10.84 32.84
N ARG A 33 4.20 -9.69 33.45
CA ARG A 33 4.89 -9.64 34.76
C ARG A 33 4.00 -10.08 35.91
N VAL A 34 2.72 -9.79 35.87
CA VAL A 34 1.73 -10.19 36.87
C VAL A 34 1.32 -11.67 36.73
N ALA A 35 1.37 -12.23 35.53
CA ALA A 35 1.10 -13.65 35.27
C ALA A 35 2.32 -14.56 35.47
N GLY A 36 3.52 -14.00 35.60
CA GLY A 36 4.79 -14.74 35.69
C GLY A 36 5.11 -15.37 37.03
N GLU A 37 4.30 -15.12 38.09
CA GLU A 37 4.51 -15.71 39.42
C GLU A 37 3.70 -16.99 39.67
N ALA A 38 2.90 -17.48 38.71
CA ALA A 38 1.98 -18.58 38.98
C ALA A 38 2.18 -19.86 38.16
N VAL A 39 3.07 -19.93 37.17
CA VAL A 39 3.30 -21.18 36.39
C VAL A 39 4.75 -21.29 35.96
N SER A 40 5.47 -22.22 36.56
CA SER A 40 6.83 -22.64 36.21
C SER A 40 6.82 -23.75 35.15
N ASP A 41 6.14 -23.53 34.04
CA ASP A 41 6.31 -24.35 32.85
C ASP A 41 6.88 -23.49 31.70
N PRO A 42 7.92 -23.96 30.99
CA PRO A 42 8.47 -23.20 29.90
C PRO A 42 7.40 -23.10 28.81
N ILE A 43 6.93 -21.88 28.55
CA ILE A 43 6.08 -21.58 27.39
C ILE A 43 6.84 -22.05 26.16
N PRO A 44 6.33 -23.01 25.39
CA PRO A 44 6.99 -23.42 24.14
C PRO A 44 7.02 -22.20 23.22
N ALA A 45 8.22 -21.73 22.93
CA ALA A 45 8.52 -20.68 21.96
C ALA A 45 8.30 -21.17 20.50
N GLN A 46 7.25 -21.92 20.30
CA GLN A 46 6.70 -22.33 19.03
C GLN A 46 5.23 -21.96 19.04
N ALA A 47 4.96 -20.64 18.88
CA ALA A 47 3.71 -20.26 18.25
C ALA A 47 3.74 -20.95 16.89
N ASN A 48 2.97 -22.03 16.84
CA ASN A 48 2.68 -22.89 15.73
C ASN A 48 2.86 -22.13 14.41
N GLU A 49 4.01 -22.34 13.72
CA GLU A 49 4.07 -22.16 12.29
C GLU A 49 3.11 -23.20 11.72
N GLY A 50 1.82 -22.95 11.91
CA GLY A 50 0.80 -23.67 11.18
C GLY A 50 1.23 -23.58 9.74
N SER A 51 1.58 -24.73 9.15
CA SER A 51 2.09 -24.91 7.81
C SER A 51 1.54 -23.80 6.91
N SER A 52 2.23 -22.67 6.88
CA SER A 52 1.80 -21.56 6.06
C SER A 52 2.04 -22.04 4.65
N ASP A 53 0.98 -22.22 3.93
CA ASP A 53 0.88 -22.58 2.52
C ASP A 53 1.57 -21.55 1.60
N TRP A 54 2.43 -20.72 2.19
CA TRP A 54 3.12 -19.63 1.54
C TRP A 54 4.50 -20.07 1.07
N ARG A 55 4.93 -19.56 -0.09
CA ARG A 55 6.24 -19.84 -0.63
C ARG A 55 7.34 -19.47 0.38
N GLU A 56 8.42 -20.24 0.38
CA GLU A 56 9.61 -19.87 1.14
C GLU A 56 10.26 -18.63 0.53
N LEU A 57 10.69 -17.71 1.40
CA LEU A 57 11.30 -16.46 1.00
C LEU A 57 12.62 -16.24 1.74
N SER A 58 13.67 -15.96 0.97
CA SER A 58 14.97 -15.52 1.42
C SER A 58 15.55 -14.49 0.46
N TRP A 59 16.54 -13.73 0.89
CA TRP A 59 17.22 -12.76 0.03
C TRP A 59 17.71 -13.35 -1.29
N ARG A 60 18.15 -14.62 -1.29
CA ARG A 60 18.62 -15.31 -2.51
C ARG A 60 17.48 -15.65 -3.48
N GLN A 61 16.28 -15.81 -2.98
CA GLN A 61 15.10 -16.18 -3.77
C GLN A 61 14.37 -14.96 -4.34
N LEU A 62 14.52 -13.78 -3.71
CA LEU A 62 13.84 -12.54 -4.14
C LEU A 62 13.94 -12.27 -5.64
N PRO A 63 15.13 -12.28 -6.29
CA PRO A 63 15.20 -11.98 -7.72
C PRO A 63 14.45 -12.99 -8.58
N LYS A 64 14.51 -14.28 -8.24
CA LYS A 64 13.79 -15.34 -8.96
C LYS A 64 12.28 -15.21 -8.78
N ASN A 65 11.84 -14.94 -7.57
CA ASN A 65 10.43 -14.77 -7.26
C ASN A 65 9.87 -13.54 -7.99
N PHE A 66 10.55 -12.41 -7.88
CA PHE A 66 10.20 -11.18 -8.59
C PHE A 66 10.03 -11.40 -10.10
N LEU A 67 10.98 -12.06 -10.75
CA LEU A 67 10.88 -12.37 -12.19
C LEU A 67 9.71 -13.29 -12.49
N SER A 68 9.41 -14.26 -11.62
CA SER A 68 8.26 -15.13 -11.76
C SER A 68 6.95 -14.37 -11.61
N ASP A 69 6.86 -13.48 -10.63
CA ASP A 69 5.67 -12.67 -10.37
C ASP A 69 5.43 -11.68 -11.50
N GLN A 70 6.47 -10.99 -11.97
CA GLN A 70 6.38 -10.14 -13.16
C GLN A 70 5.90 -10.93 -14.39
N LYS A 71 6.45 -12.12 -14.64
CA LYS A 71 6.00 -12.97 -15.73
C LYS A 71 4.50 -13.29 -15.60
N ASN A 72 4.02 -13.67 -14.43
CA ASN A 72 2.61 -14.00 -14.20
C ASN A 72 1.70 -12.79 -14.40
N LEU A 73 2.11 -11.61 -13.85
CA LEU A 73 1.37 -10.36 -14.00
C LEU A 73 1.19 -10.00 -15.48
N TRP A 74 2.26 -10.08 -16.29
CA TRP A 74 2.20 -9.75 -17.71
C TRP A 74 1.53 -10.83 -18.58
N LEU A 75 1.49 -12.09 -18.12
CA LEU A 75 0.75 -13.17 -18.78
C LEU A 75 -0.72 -13.27 -18.33
N PHE A 76 -1.14 -12.47 -17.35
CA PHE A 76 -2.52 -12.47 -16.85
C PHE A 76 -3.58 -12.27 -17.94
N PRO A 77 -3.41 -11.38 -18.95
CA PRO A 77 -4.36 -11.29 -20.06
C PRO A 77 -4.58 -12.61 -20.80
N GLY A 78 -3.55 -13.45 -20.91
CA GLY A 78 -3.68 -14.78 -21.49
C GLY A 78 -4.58 -15.72 -20.67
N SER A 79 -4.58 -15.58 -19.34
CA SER A 79 -5.47 -16.35 -18.46
C SER A 79 -6.93 -15.91 -18.61
N LEU A 80 -7.17 -14.62 -18.85
CA LEU A 80 -8.50 -14.10 -19.16
C LEU A 80 -9.04 -14.66 -20.49
N ALA A 81 -8.18 -14.72 -21.53
CA ALA A 81 -8.55 -15.31 -22.80
C ALA A 81 -8.94 -16.79 -22.69
N GLN A 82 -8.44 -17.49 -21.66
CA GLN A 82 -8.81 -18.88 -21.33
C GLN A 82 -10.08 -18.98 -20.44
N GLY A 83 -10.81 -17.89 -20.23
CA GLY A 83 -12.00 -17.85 -19.40
C GLY A 83 -11.75 -17.85 -17.88
N ARG A 84 -10.47 -17.66 -17.44
CA ARG A 84 -10.12 -17.66 -16.01
C ARG A 84 -10.18 -16.24 -15.46
N HIS A 85 -10.65 -16.11 -14.21
CA HIS A 85 -10.67 -14.83 -13.45
C HIS A 85 -11.45 -13.68 -14.13
N TRP A 86 -12.26 -13.96 -15.15
CA TRP A 86 -12.95 -12.91 -15.91
C TRP A 86 -13.97 -12.14 -15.07
N LEU A 87 -14.71 -12.83 -14.18
CA LEU A 87 -15.75 -12.17 -13.36
C LEU A 87 -15.19 -11.09 -12.43
N PRO A 88 -14.16 -11.36 -11.59
CA PRO A 88 -13.56 -10.31 -10.78
C PRO A 88 -12.89 -9.22 -11.63
N THR A 89 -12.32 -9.57 -12.77
CA THR A 89 -11.72 -8.58 -13.68
C THR A 89 -12.77 -7.66 -14.26
N VAL A 90 -13.89 -8.18 -14.75
CA VAL A 90 -15.00 -7.36 -15.27
C VAL A 90 -15.59 -6.49 -14.16
N ALA A 91 -15.69 -6.99 -12.93
CA ALA A 91 -16.15 -6.18 -11.81
C ALA A 91 -15.19 -5.00 -11.55
N VAL A 92 -13.88 -5.24 -11.47
CA VAL A 92 -12.88 -4.18 -11.26
C VAL A 92 -12.89 -3.18 -12.42
N VAL A 93 -12.88 -3.65 -13.66
CA VAL A 93 -12.92 -2.81 -14.87
C VAL A 93 -14.22 -2.01 -14.92
N GLY A 94 -15.36 -2.64 -14.64
CA GLY A 94 -16.67 -1.98 -14.65
C GLY A 94 -16.79 -0.86 -13.60
N VAL A 95 -16.33 -1.13 -12.36
CA VAL A 95 -16.31 -0.10 -11.32
C VAL A 95 -15.32 1.02 -11.68
N THR A 96 -14.14 0.67 -12.21
CA THR A 96 -13.17 1.68 -12.66
C THR A 96 -13.78 2.56 -13.77
N ALA A 97 -14.45 1.98 -14.73
CA ALA A 97 -15.11 2.72 -15.82
C ALA A 97 -16.24 3.63 -15.29
N GLY A 98 -17.04 3.14 -14.34
CA GLY A 98 -18.07 3.94 -13.68
C GLY A 98 -17.48 5.14 -12.92
N LEU A 99 -16.38 4.92 -12.18
CA LEU A 99 -15.68 6.00 -11.49
C LEU A 99 -15.03 6.99 -12.48
N LEU A 100 -14.46 6.51 -13.59
CA LEU A 100 -13.93 7.38 -14.65
C LEU A 100 -15.01 8.31 -15.20
N ALA A 101 -16.24 7.83 -15.35
CA ALA A 101 -17.37 8.65 -15.77
C ALA A 101 -17.81 9.65 -14.68
N ALA A 102 -17.63 9.32 -13.40
CA ALA A 102 -17.96 10.18 -12.26
C ALA A 102 -16.85 11.21 -11.92
N ASP A 103 -15.59 10.93 -12.24
CA ASP A 103 -14.41 11.74 -11.92
C ASP A 103 -14.60 13.25 -12.18
N PRO A 104 -15.25 13.72 -13.27
CA PRO A 104 -15.46 15.16 -13.52
C PRO A 104 -16.31 15.84 -12.45
N HIS A 105 -17.22 15.11 -11.81
CA HIS A 105 -18.09 15.61 -10.76
C HIS A 105 -17.39 15.64 -9.40
N ASP A 106 -16.76 14.51 -9.05
CA ASP A 106 -16.16 14.30 -7.73
C ASP A 106 -14.95 15.21 -7.49
N VAL A 107 -14.08 15.34 -8.47
CA VAL A 107 -12.88 16.19 -8.34
C VAL A 107 -13.24 17.67 -8.21
N SER A 108 -14.31 18.11 -8.83
CA SER A 108 -14.79 19.49 -8.71
C SER A 108 -15.14 19.86 -7.26
N TYR A 109 -15.63 18.91 -6.46
CA TYR A 109 -15.88 19.10 -5.03
C TYR A 109 -14.58 19.31 -4.25
N PHE A 110 -13.61 18.39 -4.42
CA PHE A 110 -12.34 18.44 -3.69
C PHE A 110 -11.50 19.67 -4.06
N ARG A 111 -11.64 20.19 -5.27
CA ARG A 111 -10.95 21.43 -5.70
C ARG A 111 -11.47 22.67 -4.95
N ARG A 112 -12.74 22.69 -4.57
CA ARG A 112 -13.37 23.85 -3.97
C ARG A 112 -13.40 23.84 -2.45
N THR A 113 -13.13 22.70 -1.82
CA THR A 113 -13.19 22.58 -0.36
C THR A 113 -11.82 22.74 0.30
N ALA A 114 -11.76 23.49 1.38
CA ALA A 114 -10.60 23.59 2.25
C ALA A 114 -10.66 22.60 3.45
N THR A 115 -11.72 21.80 3.53
CA THR A 115 -12.02 20.94 4.69
C THR A 115 -10.87 19.99 5.02
N PHE A 116 -10.13 19.51 4.01
CA PHE A 116 -9.07 18.51 4.18
C PHE A 116 -7.67 19.11 4.35
N HIS A 117 -7.54 20.42 4.57
CA HIS A 117 -6.23 21.07 4.63
C HIS A 117 -5.32 20.48 5.73
N ALA A 118 -5.83 20.31 6.95
CA ALA A 118 -5.07 19.72 8.06
C ALA A 118 -4.70 18.24 7.80
N PHE A 119 -5.63 17.48 7.23
CA PHE A 119 -5.40 16.09 6.81
C PHE A 119 -4.31 16.01 5.73
N ASN A 120 -4.38 16.87 4.72
CA ASN A 120 -3.43 16.92 3.62
C ASN A 120 -2.01 17.29 4.06
N GLN A 121 -1.86 18.05 5.15
CA GLN A 121 -0.54 18.38 5.71
C GLN A 121 0.23 17.13 6.20
N ALA A 122 -0.49 16.09 6.64
CA ALA A 122 0.10 14.83 7.08
C ALA A 122 0.58 13.94 5.91
N PHE A 123 0.06 14.16 4.69
CA PHE A 123 0.29 13.31 3.54
C PHE A 123 0.90 14.07 2.35
N SER A 124 2.16 14.52 2.45
CA SER A 124 2.86 15.05 1.27
C SER A 124 3.37 13.90 0.39
N GLY A 125 3.31 14.06 -0.95
CA GLY A 125 3.60 12.97 -1.88
C GLY A 125 4.94 12.27 -1.66
N LYS A 126 6.03 13.02 -1.53
CA LYS A 126 7.38 12.45 -1.34
C LYS A 126 7.56 11.78 0.02
N ILE A 127 7.00 12.37 1.08
CA ILE A 127 7.07 11.81 2.45
C ILE A 127 6.26 10.51 2.51
N THR A 128 5.07 10.49 1.95
CA THR A 128 4.21 9.30 1.97
C THR A 128 4.85 8.11 1.27
N ALA A 129 5.52 8.29 0.13
CA ALA A 129 6.24 7.20 -0.54
C ALA A 129 7.36 6.64 0.34
N LEU A 130 8.12 7.53 1.01
CA LEU A 130 9.14 7.12 1.97
C LEU A 130 8.55 6.37 3.16
N GLU A 131 7.44 6.85 3.72
CA GLU A 131 6.74 6.21 4.84
C GLU A 131 6.29 4.79 4.49
N ILE A 132 5.71 4.58 3.31
CA ILE A 132 5.30 3.25 2.85
C ILE A 132 6.51 2.29 2.79
N GLY A 133 7.65 2.74 2.26
CA GLY A 133 8.88 1.95 2.18
C GLY A 133 9.55 1.70 3.53
N LEU A 134 9.44 2.65 4.47
CA LEU A 134 10.02 2.52 5.81
C LEU A 134 9.28 1.48 6.68
N VAL A 135 8.01 1.18 6.42
CA VAL A 135 7.26 0.16 7.17
C VAL A 135 7.93 -1.22 7.08
N PRO A 136 8.11 -1.81 5.89
CA PRO A 136 8.81 -3.09 5.80
C PRO A 136 10.27 -2.99 6.23
N ALA A 137 10.98 -1.90 5.94
CA ALA A 137 12.37 -1.74 6.36
C ALA A 137 12.53 -1.76 7.88
N SER A 138 11.69 -1.02 8.61
CA SER A 138 11.71 -1.01 10.08
C SER A 138 11.32 -2.38 10.66
N PHE A 139 10.35 -3.06 10.09
CA PHE A 139 9.97 -4.42 10.49
C PHE A 139 11.13 -5.42 10.30
N TYR A 140 11.88 -5.27 9.21
CA TYR A 140 13.06 -6.11 8.98
C TYR A 140 14.14 -5.88 10.04
N VAL A 141 14.47 -4.62 10.32
CA VAL A 141 15.49 -4.25 11.33
C VAL A 141 15.07 -4.70 12.73
N ILE A 142 13.81 -4.49 13.12
CA ILE A 142 13.27 -4.96 14.40
C ILE A 142 13.32 -6.49 14.46
N GLY A 143 12.95 -7.18 13.39
CA GLY A 143 13.01 -8.63 13.28
C GLY A 143 14.42 -9.18 13.42
N LEU A 144 15.44 -8.47 12.88
CA LEU A 144 16.85 -8.81 13.08
C LEU A 144 17.25 -8.68 14.56
N GLY A 145 16.95 -7.54 15.17
CA GLY A 145 17.29 -7.28 16.56
C GLY A 145 16.64 -8.25 17.55
N ARG A 146 15.41 -8.69 17.26
CA ARG A 146 14.64 -9.64 18.08
C ARG A 146 14.86 -11.09 17.68
N LYS A 147 15.64 -11.38 16.65
CA LYS A 147 15.79 -12.73 16.04
C LYS A 147 14.44 -13.35 15.64
N ASP A 148 13.47 -12.51 15.25
CA ASP A 148 12.15 -12.91 14.80
C ASP A 148 12.17 -13.16 13.30
N SER A 149 12.26 -14.41 12.91
CA SER A 149 12.28 -14.82 11.49
C SER A 149 10.94 -14.56 10.79
N TYR A 150 9.83 -14.57 11.54
CA TYR A 150 8.51 -14.30 10.98
C TYR A 150 8.36 -12.83 10.55
N ALA A 151 8.80 -11.91 11.40
CA ALA A 151 8.83 -10.48 11.09
C ALA A 151 9.77 -10.18 9.91
N GLN A 152 10.97 -10.79 9.88
CA GLN A 152 11.91 -10.64 8.76
C GLN A 152 11.31 -11.12 7.45
N LYS A 153 10.71 -12.31 7.41
CA LYS A 153 10.02 -12.83 6.21
C LYS A 153 8.85 -11.94 5.80
N THR A 154 8.07 -11.40 6.76
CA THR A 154 6.98 -10.47 6.46
C THR A 154 7.49 -9.22 5.77
N ALA A 155 8.58 -8.65 6.26
CA ALA A 155 9.23 -7.49 5.67
C ALA A 155 9.73 -7.77 4.24
N LEU A 156 10.33 -8.95 4.00
CA LEU A 156 10.77 -9.35 2.66
C LEU A 156 9.60 -9.50 1.69
N PHE A 157 8.49 -10.13 2.11
CA PHE A 157 7.28 -10.21 1.29
C PHE A 157 6.72 -8.81 0.96
N ALA A 158 6.72 -7.90 1.93
CA ALA A 158 6.27 -6.53 1.70
C ALA A 158 7.20 -5.76 0.75
N GLY A 159 8.52 -5.96 0.87
CA GLY A 159 9.50 -5.40 -0.06
C GLY A 159 9.35 -5.93 -1.48
N GLU A 160 9.10 -7.23 -1.64
CA GLU A 160 8.83 -7.87 -2.93
C GLU A 160 7.54 -7.31 -3.55
N ALA A 161 6.46 -7.21 -2.77
CA ALA A 161 5.20 -6.63 -3.22
C ALA A 161 5.35 -5.16 -3.66
N LEU A 162 6.20 -4.38 -2.99
CA LEU A 162 6.53 -3.01 -3.41
C LEU A 162 7.26 -2.99 -4.75
N ALA A 163 8.24 -3.88 -4.95
CA ALA A 163 8.99 -3.96 -6.19
C ALA A 163 8.08 -4.35 -7.37
N ASP A 164 7.22 -5.34 -7.18
CA ASP A 164 6.24 -5.77 -8.19
C ASP A 164 5.25 -4.66 -8.52
N SER A 165 4.75 -3.98 -7.49
CA SER A 165 3.83 -2.85 -7.62
C SER A 165 4.45 -1.69 -8.38
N PHE A 166 5.71 -1.38 -8.10
CA PHE A 166 6.43 -0.27 -8.75
C PHE A 166 6.59 -0.50 -10.24
N VAL A 167 6.95 -1.72 -10.67
CA VAL A 167 7.10 -2.03 -12.10
C VAL A 167 5.74 -1.97 -12.81
N LEU A 168 4.71 -2.62 -12.25
CA LEU A 168 3.38 -2.61 -12.85
C LEU A 168 2.82 -1.19 -12.94
N TYR A 169 2.93 -0.41 -11.85
CA TYR A 169 2.57 0.99 -11.82
C TYR A 169 3.29 1.78 -12.90
N GLY A 170 4.61 1.65 -12.98
CA GLY A 170 5.44 2.41 -13.90
C GLY A 170 5.03 2.21 -15.35
N VAL A 171 4.79 0.96 -15.76
CA VAL A 171 4.37 0.66 -17.13
C VAL A 171 2.97 1.22 -17.44
N ILE A 172 1.99 0.97 -16.56
CA ILE A 172 0.63 1.48 -16.80
C ILE A 172 0.61 3.01 -16.78
N ASN A 173 1.37 3.64 -15.88
CA ASN A 173 1.46 5.08 -15.77
C ASN A 173 2.08 5.71 -17.02
N ALA A 174 3.19 5.16 -17.51
CA ALA A 174 3.85 5.62 -18.74
C ALA A 174 2.98 5.48 -19.98
N VAL A 175 2.13 4.45 -20.06
CA VAL A 175 1.21 4.22 -21.19
C VAL A 175 -0.02 5.11 -21.08
N SER A 176 -0.64 5.22 -19.91
CA SER A 176 -1.89 5.94 -19.71
C SER A 176 -1.77 7.45 -19.91
N ARG A 177 -0.66 8.03 -19.50
CA ARG A 177 -0.34 9.47 -19.60
C ARG A 177 -1.51 10.36 -19.19
N ARG A 178 -2.24 9.94 -18.15
CA ARG A 178 -3.38 10.68 -17.62
C ARG A 178 -2.91 11.93 -16.89
N VAL A 179 -3.45 13.10 -17.23
CA VAL A 179 -3.18 14.36 -16.55
C VAL A 179 -3.71 14.30 -15.11
N ARG A 180 -2.98 14.87 -14.14
CA ARG A 180 -3.45 14.97 -12.74
C ARG A 180 -4.51 16.04 -12.58
N PRO A 181 -5.45 15.87 -11.64
CA PRO A 181 -6.42 16.93 -11.34
C PRO A 181 -5.79 18.29 -11.04
N SER A 182 -4.65 18.31 -10.31
CA SER A 182 -3.90 19.53 -9.98
C SER A 182 -3.35 20.28 -11.20
N ASP A 183 -3.05 19.56 -12.29
CA ASP A 183 -2.43 20.12 -13.49
C ASP A 183 -3.44 20.67 -14.50
N ILE A 184 -4.73 20.42 -14.23
CA ILE A 184 -5.82 20.96 -15.05
C ILE A 184 -6.11 22.39 -14.62
N ALA A 185 -6.21 23.32 -15.56
CA ALA A 185 -6.52 24.73 -15.30
C ALA A 185 -7.77 24.91 -14.41
N PRO A 186 -7.87 25.96 -13.59
CA PRO A 186 -8.97 26.14 -12.63
C PRO A 186 -10.38 26.04 -13.21
N GLN A 187 -10.58 26.48 -14.46
CA GLN A 187 -11.83 26.36 -15.20
C GLN A 187 -11.80 25.28 -16.28
N GLY A 188 -10.71 24.49 -16.34
CA GLY A 188 -10.57 23.43 -17.32
C GLY A 188 -11.51 22.25 -17.03
N PRO A 189 -12.03 21.59 -18.07
CA PRO A 189 -12.85 20.40 -17.91
C PRO A 189 -12.00 19.21 -17.44
N PHE A 190 -12.58 18.38 -16.58
CA PHE A 190 -11.98 17.12 -16.14
C PHE A 190 -12.27 15.94 -17.09
N THR A 191 -12.73 16.24 -18.29
CA THR A 191 -12.94 15.26 -19.36
C THR A 191 -11.70 15.10 -20.22
N ASP A 192 -11.60 13.96 -20.92
CA ASP A 192 -10.53 13.71 -21.88
C ASP A 192 -9.12 13.89 -21.29
N THR A 193 -8.87 13.23 -20.16
CA THR A 193 -7.63 13.39 -19.38
C THR A 193 -6.51 12.42 -19.76
N PHE A 194 -6.81 11.34 -20.51
CA PHE A 194 -5.83 10.33 -20.92
C PHE A 194 -5.00 10.77 -22.12
N PHE A 195 -3.77 10.27 -22.20
CA PHE A 195 -2.79 10.51 -23.27
C PHE A 195 -2.40 11.98 -23.50
N ARG A 196 -2.67 12.84 -22.50
CA ARG A 196 -2.42 14.29 -22.60
C ARG A 196 -1.26 14.78 -21.72
N ALA A 197 -0.80 14.00 -20.76
CA ALA A 197 0.35 14.40 -19.95
C ALA A 197 1.64 14.35 -20.77
N HIS A 198 2.42 15.43 -20.69
CA HIS A 198 3.70 15.59 -21.39
C HIS A 198 4.89 15.63 -20.44
N ASN A 199 4.65 15.58 -19.13
CA ASN A 199 5.65 15.72 -18.10
C ASN A 199 6.21 14.32 -17.71
N GLY A 200 7.51 14.09 -17.90
CA GLY A 200 8.21 12.89 -17.43
C GLY A 200 7.62 11.54 -17.84
N LEU A 201 8.27 10.45 -17.45
CA LEU A 201 7.79 9.09 -17.77
C LEU A 201 6.86 8.52 -16.68
N PHE A 202 6.96 8.99 -15.44
CA PHE A 202 6.30 8.37 -14.28
C PHE A 202 5.55 9.39 -13.41
N ASP A 203 5.19 10.53 -13.95
CA ASP A 203 4.50 11.60 -13.19
C ASP A 203 3.07 11.83 -13.69
N HIS A 204 2.35 10.74 -13.96
CA HIS A 204 0.99 10.78 -14.45
C HIS A 204 -0.02 10.33 -13.40
N SER A 205 -1.32 10.59 -13.66
CA SER A 205 -2.36 10.32 -12.66
C SER A 205 -2.74 8.84 -12.53
N PHE A 206 -2.79 8.10 -13.63
CA PHE A 206 -3.38 6.76 -13.65
C PHE A 206 -2.33 5.64 -13.79
N PRO A 207 -2.41 4.61 -12.96
CA PRO A 207 -3.14 4.50 -11.69
C PRO A 207 -2.42 5.23 -10.55
N SER A 208 -2.98 5.23 -9.34
CA SER A 208 -2.31 5.85 -8.18
C SER A 208 -1.21 4.95 -7.60
N GLY A 209 0.06 5.31 -7.83
CA GLY A 209 1.22 4.55 -7.36
C GLY A 209 1.25 4.40 -5.83
N HIS A 210 1.10 5.49 -5.08
CA HIS A 210 1.06 5.44 -3.60
C HIS A 210 -0.05 4.52 -3.08
N THR A 211 -1.19 4.45 -3.78
CA THR A 211 -2.28 3.58 -3.37
C THR A 211 -1.96 2.12 -3.65
N ILE A 212 -1.37 1.80 -4.82
CA ILE A 212 -0.92 0.43 -5.12
C ILE A 212 0.07 -0.04 -4.05
N GLU A 213 1.10 0.74 -3.79
CA GLU A 213 2.15 0.42 -2.82
C GLU A 213 1.59 0.26 -1.40
N ALA A 214 0.75 1.20 -0.94
CA ALA A 214 0.15 1.14 0.39
C ALA A 214 -0.74 -0.10 0.57
N PHE A 215 -1.60 -0.43 -0.41
CA PHE A 215 -2.44 -1.61 -0.35
C PHE A 215 -1.65 -2.91 -0.54
N SER A 216 -0.54 -2.89 -1.27
CA SER A 216 0.36 -4.03 -1.37
C SER A 216 0.96 -4.35 -0.01
N VAL A 217 1.56 -3.38 0.66
CA VAL A 217 2.11 -3.55 2.01
C VAL A 217 1.02 -3.96 3.00
N ALA A 218 -0.11 -3.24 3.02
CA ALA A 218 -1.22 -3.52 3.93
C ALA A 218 -1.73 -4.95 3.78
N THR A 219 -1.84 -5.47 2.56
CA THR A 219 -2.31 -6.84 2.30
C THR A 219 -1.35 -7.88 2.85
N ILE A 220 -0.03 -7.67 2.71
CA ILE A 220 0.97 -8.57 3.30
C ILE A 220 0.80 -8.62 4.82
N PHE A 221 0.76 -7.47 5.50
CA PHE A 221 0.62 -7.43 6.95
C PHE A 221 -0.73 -7.99 7.42
N ALA A 222 -1.83 -7.61 6.79
CA ALA A 222 -3.16 -8.08 7.11
C ALA A 222 -3.31 -9.60 7.00
N ARG A 223 -2.65 -10.20 6.00
CA ARG A 223 -2.70 -11.65 5.78
C ARG A 223 -1.76 -12.42 6.69
N ARG A 224 -0.57 -11.94 6.89
CA ARG A 224 0.41 -12.62 7.73
C ARG A 224 0.04 -12.54 9.21
N TYR A 225 -0.47 -11.41 9.67
CA TYR A 225 -0.90 -11.21 11.07
C TYR A 225 -2.41 -11.36 11.29
N ARG A 226 -3.10 -12.14 10.44
CA ARG A 226 -4.56 -12.33 10.48
C ARG A 226 -5.11 -12.86 11.80
N THR A 227 -4.29 -13.54 12.60
CA THR A 227 -4.65 -14.02 13.94
C THR A 227 -4.91 -12.87 14.92
N HIS A 228 -4.28 -11.73 14.68
CA HIS A 228 -4.51 -10.49 15.43
C HIS A 228 -5.61 -9.70 14.72
N ARG A 229 -6.85 -9.85 15.17
CA ARG A 229 -8.06 -9.33 14.49
C ARG A 229 -8.03 -7.83 14.17
N TRP A 230 -7.27 -7.04 14.91
CA TRP A 230 -7.12 -5.60 14.70
C TRP A 230 -6.14 -5.24 13.57
N VAL A 231 -5.15 -6.10 13.27
CA VAL A 231 -4.10 -5.80 12.27
C VAL A 231 -4.66 -5.53 10.88
N PRO A 232 -5.58 -6.34 10.31
CA PRO A 232 -6.18 -6.03 9.02
C PRO A 232 -6.88 -4.66 8.98
N TRP A 233 -7.59 -4.30 10.06
CA TRP A 233 -8.30 -3.01 10.14
C TRP A 233 -7.34 -1.84 10.13
N VAL A 234 -6.27 -1.90 10.91
CA VAL A 234 -5.24 -0.85 10.97
C VAL A 234 -4.49 -0.77 9.64
N ALA A 235 -4.06 -1.90 9.09
CA ALA A 235 -3.31 -1.93 7.84
C ALA A 235 -4.13 -1.35 6.66
N TYR A 236 -5.35 -1.84 6.46
CA TYR A 236 -6.20 -1.33 5.39
C TYR A 236 -6.75 0.08 5.68
N GLY A 237 -6.98 0.43 6.95
CA GLY A 237 -7.37 1.78 7.34
C GLY A 237 -6.29 2.80 7.02
N ALA A 238 -5.02 2.49 7.34
CA ALA A 238 -3.87 3.34 6.99
C ALA A 238 -3.71 3.48 5.46
N ALA A 239 -3.76 2.34 4.73
CA ALA A 239 -3.70 2.36 3.28
C ALA A 239 -4.88 3.15 2.66
N GLY A 240 -6.08 3.02 3.21
CA GLY A 240 -7.26 3.80 2.81
C GLY A 240 -7.08 5.29 3.05
N ALA A 241 -6.51 5.70 4.20
CA ALA A 241 -6.19 7.10 4.48
C ALA A 241 -5.17 7.66 3.47
N ILE A 242 -4.13 6.88 3.12
CA ILE A 242 -3.17 7.24 2.07
C ILE A 242 -3.90 7.40 0.73
N GLY A 243 -4.71 6.44 0.32
CA GLY A 243 -5.48 6.51 -0.94
C GLY A 243 -6.40 7.73 -0.97
N PHE A 244 -7.16 7.97 0.10
CA PHE A 244 -8.04 9.13 0.21
C PHE A 244 -7.27 10.46 0.14
N SER A 245 -6.09 10.53 0.76
CA SER A 245 -5.24 11.72 0.68
C SER A 245 -4.84 12.06 -0.75
N ARG A 246 -4.73 11.08 -1.65
CA ARG A 246 -4.38 11.33 -3.07
C ARG A 246 -5.49 12.08 -3.80
N VAL A 247 -6.76 11.81 -3.44
CA VAL A 247 -7.91 12.53 -3.99
C VAL A 247 -7.99 13.94 -3.41
N THR A 248 -7.90 14.08 -2.08
CA THR A 248 -8.00 15.38 -1.40
C THR A 248 -6.84 16.32 -1.73
N LEU A 249 -5.65 15.79 -2.04
CA LEU A 249 -4.49 16.52 -2.56
C LEU A 249 -4.59 16.83 -4.06
N GLN A 250 -5.62 16.35 -4.74
CA GLN A 250 -5.80 16.48 -6.19
C GLN A 250 -4.64 15.89 -7.01
N SER A 251 -3.93 14.94 -6.46
CA SER A 251 -2.87 14.21 -7.15
C SER A 251 -3.42 13.13 -8.08
N HIS A 252 -4.58 12.56 -7.71
CA HIS A 252 -5.22 11.45 -8.41
C HIS A 252 -6.75 11.60 -8.41
N PHE A 253 -7.39 11.04 -9.42
CA PHE A 253 -8.84 10.89 -9.47
C PHE A 253 -9.29 9.69 -8.62
N PRO A 254 -10.57 9.66 -8.16
CA PRO A 254 -11.13 8.50 -7.45
C PRO A 254 -10.97 7.17 -8.21
N ALA A 255 -11.11 7.18 -9.54
CA ALA A 255 -10.88 6.00 -10.38
C ALA A 255 -9.44 5.48 -10.32
N ASP A 256 -8.44 6.39 -10.27
CA ASP A 256 -7.02 6.03 -10.18
C ASP A 256 -6.71 5.35 -8.85
N VAL A 257 -7.33 5.85 -7.78
CA VAL A 257 -7.18 5.33 -6.42
C VAL A 257 -7.85 3.95 -6.32
N PHE A 258 -9.08 3.80 -6.82
CA PHE A 258 -9.79 2.53 -6.77
C PHE A 258 -9.02 1.43 -7.52
N LEU A 259 -8.54 1.71 -8.73
CA LEU A 259 -7.70 0.74 -9.45
C LEU A 259 -6.42 0.43 -8.69
N GLY A 260 -5.82 1.45 -8.05
CA GLY A 260 -4.66 1.27 -7.18
C GLY A 260 -4.91 0.30 -6.02
N VAL A 261 -6.07 0.41 -5.35
CA VAL A 261 -6.51 -0.54 -4.30
C VAL A 261 -6.59 -1.96 -4.85
N ALA A 262 -7.28 -2.13 -5.98
CA ALA A 262 -7.48 -3.45 -6.58
C ALA A 262 -6.15 -4.09 -7.00
N LEU A 263 -5.28 -3.35 -7.67
CA LEU A 263 -3.98 -3.85 -8.12
C LEU A 263 -3.08 -4.20 -6.93
N GLY A 264 -2.94 -3.32 -5.93
CA GLY A 264 -2.11 -3.57 -4.75
C GLY A 264 -2.56 -4.81 -3.98
N TYR A 265 -3.88 -4.97 -3.79
CA TYR A 265 -4.45 -6.17 -3.19
C TYR A 265 -4.15 -7.42 -4.01
N CYS A 266 -4.37 -7.38 -5.33
CA CYS A 266 -4.20 -8.54 -6.21
C CYS A 266 -2.74 -8.99 -6.27
N ILE A 267 -1.79 -8.07 -6.44
CA ILE A 267 -0.35 -8.37 -6.46
C ILE A 267 0.03 -9.13 -5.19
N SER A 268 -0.27 -8.56 -4.03
CA SER A 268 0.14 -9.16 -2.76
C SER A 268 -0.57 -10.46 -2.46
N ARG A 269 -1.88 -10.57 -2.78
CA ARG A 269 -2.69 -11.73 -2.41
C ARG A 269 -2.47 -12.93 -3.32
N PHE A 270 -2.32 -12.68 -4.62
CA PHE A 270 -2.37 -13.76 -5.61
C PHE A 270 -1.00 -14.07 -6.24
N GLU A 271 -0.06 -13.11 -6.21
CA GLU A 271 1.30 -13.35 -6.71
C GLU A 271 2.29 -13.53 -5.54
N VAL A 272 2.48 -12.51 -4.70
CA VAL A 272 3.51 -12.54 -3.65
C VAL A 272 3.22 -13.57 -2.55
N LEU A 273 1.97 -13.63 -2.04
CA LEU A 273 1.53 -14.61 -1.04
C LEU A 273 1.00 -15.91 -1.66
N ARG A 274 1.37 -16.21 -2.88
CA ARG A 274 0.95 -17.45 -3.55
C ARG A 274 1.52 -18.65 -2.82
N GLY A 275 0.65 -19.52 -2.33
CA GLY A 275 1.01 -20.85 -1.83
C GLY A 275 1.49 -21.76 -2.97
N ARG A 276 2.25 -22.78 -2.63
CA ARG A 276 2.62 -23.85 -3.57
C ARG A 276 1.44 -24.80 -3.77
#